data_831be477fc5c3cb02047a8feef689708
#
_entry.id   831be477fc5c3cb02047a8feef689708
#
_cell.length_a   1.000
_cell.length_b   1.000
_cell.length_c   1.000
_cell.angle_alpha   90.00
_cell.angle_beta   90.00
_cell.angle_gamma   90.00
#
_symmetry.space_group_name_H-M   'P 1'
#
loop_
_entity.id
_entity.type
_entity.pdbx_description
1 polymer ?
#
loop_
_entity_poly.entity_id
_entity_poly.type
_entity_poly.pdbx_seq_one_letter_code
_entity_poly.pdbx_strand_id
1 'polypeptide(L)'
;IISGNDGKKIVKGLNKIKSQIDKGQFKFQEKYEDIHLNIEKKLFTIIGSAAGYMHTARSRNDQVVTDFKMWVKDSSKSIIKSISLVMKSLIKKADKNTNTVMPGFTHLKNAQPISFAHYLLAFYEMLKRDQKRFENNIALLDECPLGSAALSGTSYKIDRKYTSKKL
;
A
#
# COMPACT_ATOMS: atom_id res chain seq x y z
N ILE A 1 -20.48 -2.31 22.02
CA ILE A 1 -20.62 -0.97 21.45
C ILE A 1 -21.61 -1.01 20.28
N ILE A 2 -21.44 -1.94 19.36
CA ILE A 2 -22.30 -2.12 18.18
C ILE A 2 -22.93 -3.50 18.27
N SER A 3 -24.24 -3.64 17.96
CA SER A 3 -24.89 -4.94 17.94
C SER A 3 -24.28 -5.85 16.86
N GLY A 4 -24.25 -7.17 17.10
CA GLY A 4 -23.76 -8.11 16.09
C GLY A 4 -24.56 -8.07 14.79
N ASN A 5 -25.86 -7.72 14.87
CA ASN A 5 -26.73 -7.58 13.71
C ASN A 5 -26.35 -6.33 12.88
N ASP A 6 -26.13 -5.20 13.54
CA ASP A 6 -25.70 -3.97 12.84
C ASP A 6 -24.30 -4.12 12.24
N GLY A 7 -23.39 -4.80 12.94
CA GLY A 7 -22.08 -5.14 12.37
C GLY A 7 -22.20 -5.96 11.07
N LYS A 8 -23.06 -6.98 11.05
CA LYS A 8 -23.32 -7.77 9.83
C LYS A 8 -23.92 -6.93 8.70
N LYS A 9 -24.86 -6.02 9.03
CA LYS A 9 -25.43 -5.09 8.02
C LYS A 9 -24.35 -4.18 7.43
N ILE A 10 -23.48 -3.61 8.26
CA ILE A 10 -22.37 -2.74 7.83
C ILE A 10 -21.45 -3.51 6.88
N VAL A 11 -20.96 -4.70 7.27
CA VAL A 11 -20.07 -5.50 6.41
C VAL A 11 -20.74 -5.85 5.08
N LYS A 12 -22.02 -6.28 5.09
CA LYS A 12 -22.76 -6.56 3.85
C LYS A 12 -22.91 -5.33 2.98
N GLY A 13 -23.19 -4.17 3.56
CA GLY A 13 -23.29 -2.89 2.85
C GLY A 13 -21.96 -2.46 2.22
N LEU A 14 -20.86 -2.57 2.96
CA LEU A 14 -19.52 -2.26 2.47
C LEU A 14 -19.08 -3.18 1.32
N ASN A 15 -19.37 -4.48 1.41
CA ASN A 15 -19.10 -5.42 0.31
C ASN A 15 -19.88 -5.07 -0.96
N LYS A 16 -21.14 -4.60 -0.82
CA LYS A 16 -21.90 -4.10 -1.96
C LYS A 16 -21.26 -2.85 -2.58
N ILE A 17 -20.80 -1.92 -1.75
CA ILE A 17 -20.10 -0.70 -2.22
C ILE A 17 -18.80 -1.09 -2.92
N LYS A 18 -17.99 -1.98 -2.32
CA LYS A 18 -16.77 -2.50 -2.93
C LYS A 18 -17.05 -3.07 -4.32
N SER A 19 -18.06 -3.93 -4.46
CA SER A 19 -18.43 -4.49 -5.76
C SER A 19 -18.85 -3.42 -6.78
N GLN A 20 -19.48 -2.33 -6.34
CA GLN A 20 -19.81 -1.21 -7.23
C GLN A 20 -18.56 -0.44 -7.67
N ILE A 21 -17.59 -0.26 -6.79
CA ILE A 21 -16.30 0.38 -7.12
C ILE A 21 -15.53 -0.49 -8.11
N ASP A 22 -15.38 -1.78 -7.82
CA ASP A 22 -14.66 -2.75 -8.67
C ASP A 22 -15.25 -2.83 -10.09
N LYS A 23 -16.56 -2.61 -10.24
CA LYS A 23 -17.27 -2.58 -11.54
C LYS A 23 -17.32 -1.21 -12.20
N GLY A 24 -16.72 -0.17 -11.62
CA GLY A 24 -16.81 1.20 -12.14
C GLY A 24 -18.21 1.82 -12.04
N GLN A 25 -19.10 1.26 -11.22
CA GLN A 25 -20.48 1.71 -11.07
C GLN A 25 -20.70 2.67 -9.91
N PHE A 26 -19.67 2.86 -9.06
CA PHE A 26 -19.72 3.79 -7.95
C PHE A 26 -19.40 5.21 -8.46
N LYS A 27 -20.31 6.14 -8.25
CA LYS A 27 -20.10 7.56 -8.61
C LYS A 27 -19.66 8.32 -7.38
N PHE A 28 -18.40 8.77 -7.38
CA PHE A 28 -17.91 9.71 -6.38
C PHE A 28 -18.54 11.08 -6.60
N GLN A 29 -18.92 11.74 -5.51
CA GLN A 29 -19.51 13.06 -5.52
C GLN A 29 -18.53 14.06 -4.90
N GLU A 30 -18.15 15.06 -5.68
CA GLU A 30 -17.19 16.12 -5.25
C GLU A 30 -17.68 16.97 -4.06
N LYS A 31 -19.01 17.05 -3.88
CA LYS A 31 -19.59 17.74 -2.72
C LYS A 31 -19.27 17.10 -1.37
N TYR A 32 -18.75 15.89 -1.36
CA TYR A 32 -18.27 15.22 -0.15
C TYR A 32 -16.76 15.40 -0.05
N GLU A 33 -16.29 15.70 1.15
CA GLU A 33 -14.91 16.06 1.46
C GLU A 33 -13.88 15.04 0.94
N ASP A 34 -14.17 13.74 1.11
CA ASP A 34 -13.25 12.66 0.78
C ASP A 34 -13.97 11.37 0.32
N ILE A 35 -13.18 10.37 -0.03
CA ILE A 35 -13.67 9.04 -0.39
C ILE A 35 -14.42 8.36 0.77
N HIS A 36 -13.97 8.58 2.00
CA HIS A 36 -14.56 7.94 3.18
C HIS A 36 -15.97 8.48 3.42
N LEU A 37 -16.19 9.80 3.29
CA LEU A 37 -17.51 10.40 3.41
C LEU A 37 -18.42 9.94 2.26
N ASN A 38 -17.91 9.79 1.06
CA ASN A 38 -18.64 9.21 -0.07
C ASN A 38 -19.15 7.80 0.26
N ILE A 39 -18.27 6.94 0.82
CA ILE A 39 -18.61 5.57 1.21
C ILE A 39 -19.62 5.58 2.38
N GLU A 40 -19.43 6.42 3.39
CA GLU A 40 -20.34 6.56 4.53
C GLU A 40 -21.74 6.97 4.10
N LYS A 41 -21.87 7.99 3.24
CA LYS A 41 -23.15 8.43 2.70
C LYS A 41 -23.82 7.35 1.85
N LYS A 42 -23.05 6.65 1.02
CA LYS A 42 -23.57 5.53 0.24
C LYS A 42 -24.02 4.36 1.13
N LEU A 43 -23.25 4.07 2.17
CA LEU A 43 -23.62 3.04 3.14
C LEU A 43 -24.95 3.40 3.83
N PHE A 44 -25.11 4.66 4.23
CA PHE A 44 -26.36 5.14 4.84
C PHE A 44 -27.57 4.92 3.90
N THR A 45 -27.42 5.16 2.58
CA THR A 45 -28.51 4.89 1.62
C THR A 45 -28.84 3.40 1.47
N ILE A 46 -27.92 2.50 1.82
CA ILE A 46 -28.10 1.04 1.67
C ILE A 46 -28.70 0.43 2.93
N ILE A 47 -28.22 0.82 4.14
CA ILE A 47 -28.55 0.17 5.39
C ILE A 47 -29.21 1.07 6.43
N GLY A 48 -29.45 2.35 6.11
CA GLY A 48 -30.10 3.33 7.00
C GLY A 48 -29.23 3.73 8.19
N SER A 49 -29.85 4.03 9.33
CA SER A 49 -29.18 4.59 10.53
C SER A 49 -28.06 3.70 11.09
N ALA A 50 -28.07 2.40 10.87
CA ALA A 50 -27.01 1.49 11.28
C ALA A 50 -25.63 1.89 10.68
N ALA A 51 -25.61 2.60 9.54
CA ALA A 51 -24.37 3.11 8.94
C ALA A 51 -23.59 4.06 9.85
N GLY A 52 -24.28 4.82 10.69
CA GLY A 52 -23.65 5.75 11.65
C GLY A 52 -22.72 5.04 12.65
N TYR A 53 -22.98 3.80 12.96
CA TYR A 53 -22.12 3.02 13.87
C TYR A 53 -20.75 2.68 13.27
N MET A 54 -20.57 2.78 11.93
CA MET A 54 -19.29 2.51 11.28
C MET A 54 -18.18 3.47 11.74
N HIS A 55 -18.54 4.69 12.12
CA HIS A 55 -17.59 5.72 12.59
C HIS A 55 -17.34 5.68 14.12
N THR A 56 -18.00 4.76 14.84
CA THR A 56 -17.89 4.69 16.31
C THR A 56 -16.45 4.46 16.75
N ALA A 57 -15.99 5.23 17.74
CA ALA A 57 -14.65 5.14 18.34
C ALA A 57 -13.48 5.35 17.34
N ARG A 58 -13.73 6.05 16.25
CA ARG A 58 -12.73 6.32 15.19
C ARG A 58 -12.72 7.81 14.86
N SER A 59 -11.57 8.32 14.48
CA SER A 59 -11.42 9.61 13.82
C SER A 59 -11.13 9.41 12.33
N ARG A 60 -11.32 10.45 11.53
CA ARG A 60 -10.81 10.46 10.16
C ARG A 60 -9.28 10.39 10.15
N ASN A 61 -8.63 11.00 11.14
CA ASN A 61 -7.16 11.04 11.23
C ASN A 61 -6.52 9.64 11.34
N ASP A 62 -6.94 8.82 12.32
CA ASP A 62 -6.37 7.47 12.49
C ASP A 62 -6.79 6.53 11.36
N GLN A 63 -7.98 6.72 10.77
CA GLN A 63 -8.45 5.99 9.61
C GLN A 63 -7.57 6.27 8.39
N VAL A 64 -7.41 7.53 7.99
CA VAL A 64 -6.65 7.91 6.77
C VAL A 64 -5.20 7.44 6.86
N VAL A 65 -4.55 7.60 8.02
CA VAL A 65 -3.17 7.13 8.22
C VAL A 65 -3.09 5.60 8.11
N THR A 66 -4.06 4.87 8.66
CA THR A 66 -4.11 3.39 8.55
C THR A 66 -4.25 2.96 7.10
N ASP A 67 -5.22 3.51 6.38
CA ASP A 67 -5.49 3.19 4.98
C ASP A 67 -4.27 3.51 4.10
N PHE A 68 -3.63 4.66 4.32
CA PHE A 68 -2.43 5.05 3.59
C PHE A 68 -1.24 4.13 3.87
N LYS A 69 -1.02 3.74 5.14
CA LYS A 69 0.03 2.76 5.49
C LYS A 69 -0.20 1.41 4.79
N MET A 70 -1.44 0.93 4.75
CA MET A 70 -1.80 -0.30 4.05
C MET A 70 -1.51 -0.19 2.54
N TRP A 71 -1.92 0.91 1.92
CA TRP A 71 -1.67 1.14 0.50
C TRP A 71 -0.16 1.23 0.18
N VAL A 72 0.62 1.95 0.99
CA VAL A 72 2.09 2.05 0.81
C VAL A 72 2.74 0.67 0.97
N LYS A 73 2.29 -0.13 1.95
CA LYS A 73 2.78 -1.51 2.17
C LYS A 73 2.54 -2.41 0.94
N ASP A 74 1.36 -2.37 0.36
CA ASP A 74 1.02 -3.19 -0.82
C ASP A 74 1.69 -2.68 -2.10
N SER A 75 1.78 -1.36 -2.26
CA SER A 75 2.54 -0.74 -3.36
C SER A 75 4.02 -1.09 -3.29
N SER A 76 4.62 -1.04 -2.10
CA SER A 76 6.02 -1.44 -1.87
C SER A 76 6.27 -2.90 -2.23
N LYS A 77 5.38 -3.83 -1.86
CA LYS A 77 5.45 -5.25 -2.26
C LYS A 77 5.42 -5.41 -3.78
N SER A 78 4.58 -4.64 -4.46
CA SER A 78 4.46 -4.66 -5.93
C SER A 78 5.73 -4.14 -6.60
N ILE A 79 6.32 -3.07 -6.08
CA ILE A 79 7.58 -2.50 -6.55
C ILE A 79 8.72 -3.51 -6.35
N ILE A 80 8.83 -4.16 -5.19
CA ILE A 80 9.83 -5.21 -4.91
C ILE A 80 9.75 -6.33 -5.96
N LYS A 81 8.53 -6.77 -6.32
CA LYS A 81 8.35 -7.78 -7.38
C LYS A 81 8.87 -7.27 -8.73
N SER A 82 8.55 -6.04 -9.10
CA SER A 82 9.01 -5.43 -10.35
C SER A 82 10.53 -5.28 -10.39
N ILE A 83 11.15 -4.78 -9.31
CA ILE A 83 12.61 -4.71 -9.17
C ILE A 83 13.23 -6.10 -9.34
N SER A 84 12.68 -7.14 -8.70
CA SER A 84 13.18 -8.51 -8.80
C SER A 84 13.14 -9.04 -10.23
N LEU A 85 12.13 -8.68 -11.03
CA LEU A 85 12.03 -9.05 -12.44
C LEU A 85 13.12 -8.38 -13.28
N VAL A 86 13.35 -7.08 -13.06
CA VAL A 86 14.43 -6.34 -13.73
C VAL A 86 15.79 -6.94 -13.37
N MET A 87 16.05 -7.19 -12.09
CA MET A 87 17.29 -7.81 -11.62
C MET A 87 17.56 -9.17 -12.27
N LYS A 88 16.53 -10.04 -12.35
CA LYS A 88 16.62 -11.32 -13.06
C LYS A 88 16.98 -11.15 -14.54
N SER A 89 16.40 -10.15 -15.20
CA SER A 89 16.68 -9.86 -16.61
C SER A 89 18.10 -9.35 -16.81
N LEU A 90 18.62 -8.51 -15.90
CA LEU A 90 20.01 -8.04 -15.91
C LEU A 90 20.99 -9.20 -15.75
N ILE A 91 20.77 -10.10 -14.77
CA ILE A 91 21.62 -11.30 -14.58
C ILE A 91 21.60 -12.16 -15.82
N LYS A 92 20.42 -12.49 -16.36
CA LYS A 92 20.30 -13.33 -17.56
C LYS A 92 21.03 -12.75 -18.77
N LYS A 93 21.03 -11.42 -18.89
CA LYS A 93 21.75 -10.73 -19.97
C LYS A 93 23.25 -10.65 -19.70
N ALA A 94 23.65 -10.43 -18.46
CA ALA A 94 25.05 -10.41 -18.04
C ALA A 94 25.72 -11.76 -18.27
N ASP A 95 25.07 -12.87 -17.88
CA ASP A 95 25.56 -14.23 -18.05
C ASP A 95 25.91 -14.54 -19.51
N LYS A 96 25.09 -14.06 -20.46
CA LYS A 96 25.33 -14.25 -21.92
C LYS A 96 26.42 -13.33 -22.49
N ASN A 97 26.94 -12.38 -21.73
CA ASN A 97 27.84 -11.33 -22.21
C ASN A 97 29.08 -11.18 -21.32
N THR A 98 29.48 -12.22 -20.64
CA THR A 98 30.66 -12.22 -19.75
C THR A 98 31.95 -11.87 -20.49
N ASN A 99 32.09 -12.30 -21.74
CA ASN A 99 33.26 -12.05 -22.58
C ASN A 99 33.06 -10.91 -23.60
N THR A 100 31.90 -10.22 -23.56
CA THR A 100 31.64 -9.07 -24.44
C THR A 100 32.34 -7.84 -23.89
N VAL A 101 33.42 -7.41 -24.53
CA VAL A 101 34.21 -6.25 -24.12
C VAL A 101 33.59 -4.98 -24.67
N MET A 102 33.56 -3.92 -23.85
CA MET A 102 33.13 -2.58 -24.22
C MET A 102 34.02 -1.51 -23.57
N PRO A 103 34.08 -0.30 -24.14
CA PRO A 103 34.81 0.78 -23.50
C PRO A 103 34.11 1.24 -22.22
N GLY A 104 34.83 1.39 -21.12
CA GLY A 104 34.40 2.16 -19.97
C GLY A 104 34.62 3.66 -20.24
N PHE A 105 33.85 4.50 -19.53
CA PHE A 105 33.93 5.95 -19.70
C PHE A 105 34.09 6.66 -18.36
N THR A 106 34.92 7.70 -18.34
CA THR A 106 34.99 8.70 -17.29
C THR A 106 34.96 10.08 -17.91
N HIS A 107 34.18 11.00 -17.39
CA HIS A 107 34.03 12.35 -17.93
C HIS A 107 33.77 12.40 -19.46
N LEU A 108 32.95 11.47 -19.95
CA LEU A 108 32.62 11.28 -21.37
C LEU A 108 33.82 10.90 -22.27
N LYS A 109 34.94 10.47 -21.68
CA LYS A 109 36.14 10.01 -22.39
C LYS A 109 36.36 8.51 -22.14
N ASN A 110 36.95 7.83 -23.13
CA ASN A 110 37.32 6.43 -23.02
C ASN A 110 38.26 6.21 -21.84
N ALA A 111 37.98 5.23 -21.05
CA ALA A 111 38.78 4.75 -19.92
C ALA A 111 39.12 3.25 -20.12
N GLN A 112 39.19 2.47 -19.05
CA GLN A 112 39.52 1.07 -19.12
C GLN A 112 38.46 0.26 -19.90
N PRO A 113 38.82 -0.79 -20.63
CA PRO A 113 37.87 -1.76 -21.16
C PRO A 113 37.20 -2.50 -20.00
N ILE A 114 35.91 -2.73 -20.13
CA ILE A 114 35.08 -3.50 -19.18
C ILE A 114 34.26 -4.53 -19.91
N SER A 115 33.76 -5.56 -19.23
CA SER A 115 32.76 -6.45 -19.84
C SER A 115 31.38 -5.83 -19.77
N PHE A 116 30.56 -6.11 -20.77
CA PHE A 116 29.14 -5.69 -20.73
C PHE A 116 28.41 -6.30 -19.53
N ALA A 117 28.79 -7.52 -19.12
CA ALA A 117 28.28 -8.13 -17.90
C ALA A 117 28.58 -7.28 -16.67
N HIS A 118 29.81 -6.79 -16.51
CA HIS A 118 30.18 -5.93 -15.38
C HIS A 118 29.34 -4.63 -15.35
N TYR A 119 29.14 -4.01 -16.50
CA TYR A 119 28.28 -2.83 -16.64
C TYR A 119 26.85 -3.12 -16.17
N LEU A 120 26.26 -4.23 -16.60
CA LEU A 120 24.87 -4.62 -16.19
C LEU A 120 24.77 -4.95 -14.69
N LEU A 121 25.80 -5.58 -14.12
CA LEU A 121 25.83 -5.91 -12.70
C LEU A 121 25.92 -4.67 -11.78
N ALA A 122 26.48 -3.57 -12.26
CA ALA A 122 26.43 -2.30 -11.52
C ALA A 122 24.99 -1.85 -11.28
N PHE A 123 24.11 -1.93 -12.26
CA PHE A 123 22.67 -1.63 -12.10
C PHE A 123 21.97 -2.66 -11.22
N TYR A 124 22.34 -3.92 -11.32
CA TYR A 124 21.82 -4.97 -10.42
C TYR A 124 22.11 -4.62 -8.95
N GLU A 125 23.32 -4.22 -8.61
CA GLU A 125 23.68 -3.85 -7.24
C GLU A 125 22.96 -2.57 -6.75
N MET A 126 22.66 -1.62 -7.65
CA MET A 126 21.82 -0.45 -7.30
C MET A 126 20.40 -0.90 -6.95
N LEU A 127 19.77 -1.69 -7.81
CA LEU A 127 18.41 -2.20 -7.62
C LEU A 127 18.28 -3.09 -6.38
N LYS A 128 19.30 -3.89 -6.07
CA LYS A 128 19.35 -4.70 -4.86
C LYS A 128 19.30 -3.85 -3.59
N ARG A 129 20.01 -2.71 -3.57
CA ARG A 129 19.94 -1.75 -2.47
C ARG A 129 18.57 -1.08 -2.39
N ASP A 130 17.95 -0.76 -3.52
CA ASP A 130 16.61 -0.19 -3.56
C ASP A 130 15.56 -1.19 -3.06
N GLN A 131 15.66 -2.45 -3.48
CA GLN A 131 14.81 -3.52 -2.94
C GLN A 131 14.90 -3.57 -1.42
N LYS A 132 16.10 -3.51 -0.86
CA LYS A 132 16.31 -3.51 0.59
C LYS A 132 15.68 -2.29 1.29
N ARG A 133 15.70 -1.12 0.66
CA ARG A 133 15.02 0.08 1.17
C ARG A 133 13.50 -0.12 1.25
N PHE A 134 12.89 -0.71 0.22
CA PHE A 134 11.47 -1.02 0.23
C PHE A 134 11.11 -2.08 1.28
N GLU A 135 11.92 -3.13 1.45
CA GLU A 135 11.74 -4.14 2.51
C GLU A 135 11.79 -3.50 3.90
N ASN A 136 12.76 -2.63 4.17
CA ASN A 136 12.87 -1.91 5.43
C ASN A 136 11.67 -0.97 5.65
N ASN A 137 11.21 -0.30 4.60
CA ASN A 137 10.02 0.55 4.68
C ASN A 137 8.76 -0.25 5.07
N ILE A 138 8.57 -1.45 4.50
CA ILE A 138 7.47 -2.34 4.89
C ILE A 138 7.54 -2.70 6.38
N ALA A 139 8.72 -2.98 6.90
CA ALA A 139 8.91 -3.30 8.32
C ALA A 139 8.56 -2.09 9.23
N LEU A 140 8.95 -0.88 8.84
CA LEU A 140 8.61 0.35 9.57
C LEU A 140 7.11 0.70 9.52
N LEU A 141 6.42 0.26 8.49
CA LEU A 141 4.97 0.46 8.34
C LEU A 141 4.13 -0.53 9.16
N ASP A 142 4.73 -1.54 9.79
CA ASP A 142 4.02 -2.61 10.49
C ASP A 142 3.54 -2.20 11.89
N GLU A 143 2.91 -1.01 11.95
CA GLU A 143 2.25 -0.43 13.12
C GLU A 143 0.84 0.01 12.75
N CYS A 144 -0.14 -0.32 13.61
CA CYS A 144 -1.54 0.04 13.38
C CYS A 144 -1.93 1.28 14.22
N PRO A 145 -2.12 2.46 13.60
CA PRO A 145 -2.56 3.66 14.33
C PRO A 145 -4.05 3.64 14.66
N LEU A 146 -4.85 2.77 14.02
CA LEU A 146 -6.30 2.73 14.21
C LEU A 146 -6.67 2.45 15.68
N GLY A 147 -7.51 3.30 16.24
CA GLY A 147 -7.87 3.33 17.65
C GLY A 147 -7.17 4.43 18.45
N SER A 148 -6.28 5.22 17.82
CA SER A 148 -5.76 6.46 18.41
C SER A 148 -6.77 7.60 18.38
N ALA A 149 -7.82 7.45 17.59
CA ALA A 149 -8.86 8.46 17.36
C ALA A 149 -8.28 9.80 16.91
N ALA A 150 -8.88 10.92 17.29
CA ALA A 150 -8.39 12.25 16.92
C ALA A 150 -7.14 12.66 17.71
N LEU A 151 -7.04 12.20 18.95
CA LEU A 151 -5.96 12.50 19.89
C LEU A 151 -5.94 11.44 20.99
N SER A 152 -4.82 10.82 21.24
CA SER A 152 -4.50 9.94 22.38
C SER A 152 -5.52 8.84 22.76
N GLY A 153 -6.44 8.46 21.87
CA GLY A 153 -7.37 7.36 22.07
C GLY A 153 -8.83 7.77 22.23
N THR A 154 -9.64 6.84 22.74
CA THR A 154 -11.09 6.99 22.92
C THR A 154 -11.53 6.37 24.24
N SER A 155 -12.62 6.89 24.83
CA SER A 155 -13.26 6.35 26.03
C SER A 155 -14.03 5.04 25.79
N TYR A 156 -14.26 4.66 24.53
CA TYR A 156 -14.90 3.42 24.17
C TYR A 156 -13.96 2.23 24.42
N LYS A 157 -14.51 1.12 24.94
CA LYS A 157 -13.76 -0.13 25.11
C LYS A 157 -13.59 -0.82 23.75
N ILE A 158 -12.49 -0.53 23.07
CA ILE A 158 -12.11 -1.14 21.78
C ILE A 158 -10.93 -2.11 21.98
N ASP A 159 -10.89 -3.16 21.17
CA ASP A 159 -9.75 -4.11 21.13
C ASP A 159 -8.82 -3.73 19.95
N ARG A 160 -7.82 -2.89 20.24
CA ARG A 160 -6.82 -2.46 19.26
C ARG A 160 -5.95 -3.62 18.77
N LYS A 161 -5.65 -4.60 19.64
CA LYS A 161 -4.84 -5.76 19.26
C LYS A 161 -5.58 -6.67 18.28
N TYR A 162 -6.89 -6.86 18.49
CA TYR A 162 -7.72 -7.59 17.54
C TYR A 162 -7.77 -6.88 16.18
N THR A 163 -7.99 -5.58 16.18
CA THR A 163 -8.02 -4.77 14.95
C THR A 163 -6.71 -4.87 14.19
N SER A 164 -5.57 -4.66 14.86
CA SER A 164 -4.23 -4.76 14.25
C SER A 164 -3.94 -6.15 13.64
N LYS A 165 -4.45 -7.23 14.24
CA LYS A 165 -4.30 -8.59 13.67
C LYS A 165 -5.15 -8.84 12.43
N LYS A 166 -6.15 -8.01 12.16
CA LYS A 166 -7.07 -8.17 11.02
C LYS A 166 -6.68 -7.31 9.82
N LEU A 167 -5.80 -6.34 10.03
CA LEU A 167 -5.21 -5.46 9.01
C LEU A 167 -3.81 -5.91 8.61
#